data_cb35be75f5284efdefaa768538617c2f
#
_entry.id   cb35be75f5284efdefaa768538617c2f
#
_cell.length_a   1.000
_cell.length_b   1.000
_cell.length_c   1.000
_cell.angle_alpha   90.00
_cell.angle_beta   90.00
_cell.angle_gamma   90.00
#
_symmetry.space_group_name_H-M   'P 1'
#
loop_
_entity.id
_entity.type
_entity.pdbx_description
1 polymer ?
#
loop_
_entity_poly.entity_id
_entity_poly.type
_entity_poly.pdbx_seq_one_letter_code
_entity_poly.pdbx_strand_id
1 'polypeptide(L)'
;MRLLLDTNVVLDVLLARSPFDEDGATVMSAVETGLAEGFLCATTVTTIHYLTAKAVGRKTAEKHVASLLRIFQIAPVTGAILSSALVSNAKDIEDAVLLESGRAVSIDAIVTSDPFDFKKTLGISIHKPADILRILGV
;
A
#
# COMPACT_ATOMS: atom_id res chain seq x y z
N MET A 1 14.90 -0.52 -3.13
CA MET A 1 13.78 0.34 -3.50
C MET A 1 12.72 0.30 -2.40
N ARG A 2 12.21 1.43 -2.00
CA ARG A 2 11.24 1.58 -0.90
C ARG A 2 9.86 1.80 -1.48
N LEU A 3 8.96 0.84 -1.27
CA LEU A 3 7.63 0.79 -1.89
C LEU A 3 6.53 0.96 -0.84
N LEU A 4 5.54 1.79 -1.11
CA LEU A 4 4.30 1.86 -0.33
C LEU A 4 3.19 1.23 -1.17
N LEU A 5 2.51 0.22 -0.63
CA LEU A 5 1.42 -0.45 -1.33
C LEU A 5 0.08 0.18 -0.95
N ASP A 6 -0.70 0.50 -1.96
CA ASP A 6 -2.07 0.99 -1.79
C ASP A 6 -2.97 -0.15 -1.27
N THR A 7 -3.99 0.22 -0.54
CA THR A 7 -4.94 -0.70 0.10
C THR A 7 -5.50 -1.74 -0.86
N ASN A 8 -5.91 -1.32 -2.06
CA ASN A 8 -6.53 -2.22 -3.03
C ASN A 8 -5.57 -3.30 -3.55
N VAL A 9 -4.28 -2.99 -3.69
CA VAL A 9 -3.28 -3.99 -4.09
C VAL A 9 -3.22 -5.13 -3.08
N VAL A 10 -3.21 -4.80 -1.79
CA VAL A 10 -3.16 -5.80 -0.72
C VAL A 10 -4.48 -6.58 -0.64
N LEU A 11 -5.62 -5.89 -0.73
CA LEU A 11 -6.93 -6.54 -0.70
C LEU A 11 -7.11 -7.53 -1.86
N ASP A 12 -6.67 -7.17 -3.05
CA ASP A 12 -6.74 -8.07 -4.21
C ASP A 12 -6.01 -9.39 -3.95
N VAL A 13 -4.88 -9.33 -3.26
CA VAL A 13 -4.12 -10.54 -2.89
C VAL A 13 -4.86 -11.33 -1.80
N LEU A 14 -5.24 -10.68 -0.72
CA LEU A 14 -5.88 -11.35 0.43
C LEU A 14 -7.22 -11.98 0.08
N LEU A 15 -7.98 -11.36 -0.81
CA LEU A 15 -9.29 -11.82 -1.23
C LEU A 15 -9.27 -12.56 -2.56
N ALA A 16 -8.09 -12.86 -3.08
CA ALA A 16 -7.88 -13.61 -4.32
C ALA A 16 -8.70 -13.07 -5.50
N ARG A 17 -8.66 -11.77 -5.71
CA ARG A 17 -9.43 -11.10 -6.78
C ARG A 17 -8.71 -11.19 -8.11
N SER A 18 -8.94 -12.30 -8.82
CA SER A 18 -8.38 -12.52 -10.16
C SER A 18 -8.93 -11.51 -11.17
N PRO A 19 -8.13 -11.01 -12.14
CA PRO A 19 -6.72 -11.32 -12.39
C PRO A 19 -5.72 -10.43 -11.61
N PHE A 20 -6.19 -9.54 -10.75
CA PHE A 20 -5.38 -8.50 -10.09
C PHE A 20 -4.47 -9.04 -8.99
N ASP A 21 -4.78 -10.22 -8.45
CA ASP A 21 -4.08 -10.81 -7.31
C ASP A 21 -2.68 -11.34 -7.65
N GLU A 22 -2.43 -11.79 -8.87
CA GLU A 22 -1.17 -12.43 -9.23
C GLU A 22 0.03 -11.50 -9.12
N ASP A 23 -0.03 -10.35 -9.77
CA ASP A 23 1.06 -9.38 -9.75
C ASP A 23 1.25 -8.78 -8.36
N GLY A 24 0.14 -8.50 -7.65
CA GLY A 24 0.20 -8.05 -6.27
C GLY A 24 0.90 -9.04 -5.36
N ALA A 25 0.59 -10.33 -5.50
CA ALA A 25 1.23 -11.39 -4.72
C ALA A 25 2.73 -11.46 -5.00
N THR A 26 3.13 -11.27 -6.26
CA THR A 26 4.55 -11.26 -6.64
C THR A 26 5.28 -10.05 -6.02
N VAL A 27 4.64 -8.88 -6.00
CA VAL A 27 5.19 -7.70 -5.32
C VAL A 27 5.37 -7.98 -3.83
N MET A 28 4.36 -8.55 -3.17
CA MET A 28 4.45 -8.89 -1.75
C MET A 28 5.56 -9.91 -1.47
N SER A 29 5.73 -10.89 -2.36
CA SER A 29 6.82 -11.85 -2.27
C SER A 29 8.19 -11.18 -2.40
N ALA A 30 8.32 -10.19 -3.29
CA ALA A 30 9.57 -9.42 -3.44
C ALA A 30 9.90 -8.65 -2.15
N VAL A 31 8.90 -8.13 -1.46
CA VAL A 31 9.10 -7.50 -0.15
C VAL A 31 9.50 -8.53 0.90
N GLU A 32 8.81 -9.65 0.97
CA GLU A 32 9.09 -10.71 1.95
C GLU A 32 10.49 -11.27 1.82
N THR A 33 10.97 -11.43 0.58
CA THR A 33 12.32 -11.96 0.32
C THR A 33 13.43 -10.92 0.38
N GLY A 34 13.10 -9.65 0.64
CA GLY A 34 14.08 -8.57 0.79
C GLY A 34 14.56 -7.95 -0.52
N LEU A 35 13.93 -8.27 -1.64
CA LEU A 35 14.24 -7.65 -2.93
C LEU A 35 13.85 -6.16 -2.95
N ALA A 36 12.83 -5.80 -2.19
CA ALA A 36 12.40 -4.43 -1.97
C ALA A 36 12.02 -4.24 -0.51
N GLU A 37 12.10 -3.01 0.00
CA GLU A 37 11.52 -2.66 1.29
C GLU A 37 10.06 -2.27 1.08
N GLY A 38 9.16 -2.85 1.85
CA GLY A 38 7.73 -2.62 1.73
C GLY A 38 7.15 -1.88 2.92
N PHE A 39 6.26 -0.95 2.62
CA PHE A 39 5.55 -0.15 3.62
C PHE A 39 4.05 -0.22 3.39
N LEU A 40 3.29 -0.23 4.48
CA LEU A 40 1.86 0.01 4.47
C LEU A 40 1.58 1.25 5.32
N CYS A 41 0.69 2.11 4.86
CA CYS A 41 0.21 3.21 5.67
C CYS A 41 -0.58 2.67 6.87
N ALA A 42 -0.45 3.28 8.03
CA ALA A 42 -1.15 2.85 9.24
C ALA A 42 -2.67 2.74 9.02
N THR A 43 -3.27 3.70 8.30
CA THR A 43 -4.71 3.67 7.98
C THR A 43 -5.08 2.53 7.03
N THR A 44 -4.18 2.15 6.14
CA THR A 44 -4.36 0.99 5.25
C THR A 44 -4.58 -0.28 6.04
N VAL A 45 -3.80 -0.49 7.10
CA VAL A 45 -3.89 -1.72 7.93
C VAL A 45 -5.27 -1.87 8.56
N THR A 46 -5.82 -0.79 9.13
CA THR A 46 -7.15 -0.84 9.75
C THR A 46 -8.26 -1.03 8.72
N THR A 47 -8.14 -0.42 7.55
CA THR A 47 -9.09 -0.59 6.45
C THR A 47 -9.06 -2.04 5.93
N ILE A 48 -7.87 -2.61 5.76
CA ILE A 48 -7.71 -4.01 5.36
C ILE A 48 -8.38 -4.94 6.36
N HIS A 49 -8.14 -4.74 7.66
CA HIS A 49 -8.77 -5.55 8.70
C HIS A 49 -10.29 -5.50 8.59
N TYR A 50 -10.85 -4.30 8.50
CA TYR A 50 -12.29 -4.11 8.42
C TYR A 50 -12.91 -4.82 7.20
N LEU A 51 -12.35 -4.59 6.01
CA LEU A 51 -12.90 -5.15 4.77
C LEU A 51 -12.69 -6.67 4.68
N THR A 52 -11.54 -7.16 5.12
CA THR A 52 -11.25 -8.60 5.14
C THR A 52 -12.14 -9.32 6.14
N ALA A 53 -12.37 -8.75 7.31
CA ALA A 53 -13.26 -9.32 8.32
C ALA A 53 -14.70 -9.44 7.79
N LYS A 54 -15.18 -8.47 7.02
CA LYS A 54 -16.50 -8.54 6.38
C LYS A 54 -16.58 -9.66 5.35
N ALA A 55 -15.51 -9.91 4.61
CA ALA A 55 -15.49 -10.88 3.52
C ALA A 55 -15.28 -12.33 4.00
N VAL A 56 -14.34 -12.55 4.94
CA VAL A 56 -13.88 -13.90 5.32
C VAL A 56 -13.89 -14.16 6.82
N GLY A 57 -14.40 -13.25 7.62
CA GLY A 57 -14.51 -13.37 9.07
C GLY A 57 -13.33 -12.78 9.84
N ARG A 58 -13.58 -12.46 11.10
CA ARG A 58 -12.65 -11.75 11.97
C ARG A 58 -11.35 -12.51 12.23
N LYS A 59 -11.43 -13.82 12.52
CA LYS A 59 -10.24 -14.62 12.84
C LYS A 59 -9.29 -14.72 11.66
N THR A 60 -9.82 -14.93 10.46
CA THR A 60 -9.01 -14.97 9.24
C THR A 60 -8.39 -13.61 8.96
N ALA A 61 -9.16 -12.51 9.15
CA ALA A 61 -8.65 -11.16 8.98
C ALA A 61 -7.48 -10.86 9.94
N GLU A 62 -7.58 -11.27 11.21
CA GLU A 62 -6.50 -11.09 12.19
C GLU A 62 -5.23 -11.83 11.79
N LYS A 63 -5.35 -13.05 11.24
CA LYS A 63 -4.21 -13.80 10.73
C LYS A 63 -3.54 -13.10 9.56
N HIS A 64 -4.32 -12.57 8.63
CA HIS A 64 -3.79 -11.82 7.49
C HIS A 64 -3.06 -10.55 7.94
N VAL A 65 -3.66 -9.78 8.85
CA VAL A 65 -3.03 -8.56 9.38
C VAL A 65 -1.75 -8.90 10.12
N ALA A 66 -1.73 -9.95 10.94
CA ALA A 66 -0.52 -10.39 11.63
C ALA A 66 0.60 -10.72 10.64
N SER A 67 0.27 -11.38 9.54
CA SER A 67 1.25 -11.68 8.48
C SER A 67 1.78 -10.42 7.81
N LEU A 68 0.90 -9.48 7.50
CA LEU A 68 1.29 -8.18 6.91
C LEU A 68 2.25 -7.41 7.81
N LEU A 69 1.99 -7.40 9.11
CA LEU A 69 2.85 -6.72 10.09
C LEU A 69 4.24 -7.36 10.22
N ARG A 70 4.38 -8.62 9.84
CA ARG A 70 5.69 -9.28 9.78
C ARG A 70 6.46 -8.96 8.51
N ILE A 71 5.75 -8.76 7.40
CA ILE A 71 6.35 -8.54 6.08
C ILE A 71 6.67 -7.07 5.84
N PHE A 72 5.74 -6.18 6.22
CA PHE A 72 5.80 -4.75 5.91
C PHE A 72 6.19 -3.92 7.11
N GLN A 73 6.90 -2.82 6.85
CA GLN A 73 7.04 -1.73 7.81
C GLN A 73 5.82 -0.83 7.72
N ILE A 74 5.52 -0.12 8.78
CA ILE A 74 4.33 0.74 8.84
C ILE A 74 4.75 2.21 8.70
N ALA A 75 4.21 2.87 7.68
CA ALA A 75 4.35 4.31 7.53
C ALA A 75 3.36 5.01 8.49
N PRO A 76 3.84 5.94 9.32
CA PRO A 76 3.01 6.51 10.38
C PRO A 76 1.97 7.50 9.85
N VAL A 77 0.88 7.66 10.60
CA VAL A 77 -0.10 8.72 10.38
C VAL A 77 -0.20 9.53 11.66
N THR A 78 0.39 10.72 11.64
CA THR A 78 0.40 11.67 12.75
C THR A 78 -0.58 12.82 12.49
N GLY A 79 -0.81 13.65 13.50
CA GLY A 79 -1.61 14.87 13.33
C GLY A 79 -1.02 15.79 12.23
N ALA A 80 0.31 15.92 12.17
CA ALA A 80 0.98 16.72 11.16
C ALA A 80 0.74 16.16 9.74
N ILE A 81 0.79 14.83 9.58
CA ILE A 81 0.51 14.16 8.31
C ILE A 81 -0.95 14.41 7.88
N LEU A 82 -1.90 14.29 8.82
CA LEU A 82 -3.31 14.57 8.53
C LEU A 82 -3.53 16.02 8.11
N SER A 83 -2.89 16.96 8.79
CA SER A 83 -2.97 18.38 8.44
C SER A 83 -2.40 18.66 7.06
N SER A 84 -1.24 18.10 6.73
CA SER A 84 -0.62 18.23 5.42
C SER A 84 -1.51 17.63 4.32
N ALA A 85 -2.11 16.48 4.57
CA ALA A 85 -3.02 15.84 3.64
C ALA A 85 -4.24 16.72 3.36
N LEU A 86 -4.79 17.33 4.40
CA LEU A 86 -6.00 18.17 4.28
C LEU A 86 -5.76 19.41 3.40
N VAL A 87 -4.58 20.02 3.45
CA VAL A 87 -4.26 21.21 2.65
C VAL A 87 -3.69 20.89 1.27
N SER A 88 -3.51 19.63 0.93
CA SER A 88 -2.83 19.21 -0.31
C SER A 88 -3.65 19.37 -1.58
N ASN A 89 -4.91 19.79 -1.50
CA ASN A 89 -5.80 19.93 -2.65
C ASN A 89 -6.12 18.61 -3.38
N ALA A 90 -5.87 17.46 -2.75
CA ALA A 90 -6.20 16.16 -3.31
C ALA A 90 -7.71 15.93 -3.28
N LYS A 91 -8.25 15.25 -4.30
CA LYS A 91 -9.67 14.91 -4.36
C LYS A 91 -10.09 13.95 -3.25
N ASP A 92 -9.19 13.06 -2.85
CA ASP A 92 -9.42 12.02 -1.86
C ASP A 92 -8.44 12.19 -0.72
N ILE A 93 -8.97 12.41 0.48
CA ILE A 93 -8.14 12.58 1.69
C ILE A 93 -7.34 11.31 2.02
N GLU A 94 -7.89 10.13 1.76
CA GLU A 94 -7.18 8.87 2.03
C GLU A 94 -5.93 8.76 1.17
N ASP A 95 -6.01 9.10 -0.12
CA ASP A 95 -4.86 9.09 -1.02
C ASP A 95 -3.82 10.15 -0.61
N ALA A 96 -4.28 11.31 -0.17
CA ALA A 96 -3.38 12.35 0.34
C ALA A 96 -2.67 11.91 1.61
N VAL A 97 -3.36 11.25 2.52
CA VAL A 97 -2.76 10.69 3.76
C VAL A 97 -1.73 9.63 3.40
N LEU A 98 -2.06 8.74 2.47
CA LEU A 98 -1.15 7.68 2.00
C LEU A 98 0.15 8.31 1.47
N LEU A 99 0.05 9.32 0.62
CA LEU A 99 1.20 9.99 0.04
C LEU A 99 2.06 10.68 1.11
N GLU A 100 1.45 11.46 2.01
CA GLU A 100 2.18 12.17 3.05
C GLU A 100 2.82 11.21 4.07
N SER A 101 2.14 10.12 4.39
CA SER A 101 2.69 9.04 5.22
C SER A 101 3.92 8.41 4.55
N GLY A 102 3.83 8.14 3.25
CA GLY A 102 4.95 7.61 2.48
C GLY A 102 6.15 8.57 2.41
N ARG A 103 5.89 9.87 2.25
CA ARG A 103 6.95 10.89 2.28
C ARG A 103 7.70 10.87 3.61
N ALA A 104 7.01 10.67 4.71
CA ALA A 104 7.62 10.64 6.05
C ALA A 104 8.61 9.49 6.22
N VAL A 105 8.47 8.42 5.47
CA VAL A 105 9.40 7.26 5.49
C VAL A 105 10.26 7.17 4.23
N SER A 106 10.28 8.22 3.42
CA SER A 106 11.14 8.33 2.24
C SER A 106 10.96 7.21 1.23
N ILE A 107 9.71 6.94 0.84
CA ILE A 107 9.42 5.94 -0.19
C ILE A 107 9.90 6.44 -1.56
N ASP A 108 10.24 5.49 -2.43
CA ASP A 108 10.60 5.75 -3.83
C ASP A 108 9.37 5.70 -4.73
N ALA A 109 8.42 4.83 -4.43
CA ALA A 109 7.26 4.60 -5.28
C ALA A 109 6.04 4.16 -4.48
N ILE A 110 4.85 4.51 -5.01
CA ILE A 110 3.58 3.94 -4.59
C ILE A 110 3.19 2.88 -5.61
N VAL A 111 2.77 1.71 -5.13
CA VAL A 111 2.23 0.64 -5.96
C VAL A 111 0.71 0.65 -5.80
N THR A 112 0.00 0.89 -6.88
CA THR A 112 -1.47 1.02 -6.87
C THR A 112 -2.07 0.41 -8.13
N SER A 113 -3.32 -0.06 -8.02
CA SER A 113 -4.08 -0.53 -9.18
C SER A 113 -4.60 0.63 -10.04
N ASP A 114 -4.67 1.83 -9.46
CA ASP A 114 -5.18 3.03 -10.13
C ASP A 114 -4.21 4.21 -10.01
N PRO A 115 -3.20 4.28 -10.90
CA PRO A 115 -2.18 5.33 -10.85
C PRO A 115 -2.74 6.75 -11.05
N PHE A 116 -3.90 6.88 -11.67
CA PHE A 116 -4.50 8.19 -11.96
C PHE A 116 -5.06 8.89 -10.72
N ASP A 117 -5.28 8.17 -9.63
CA ASP A 117 -5.72 8.74 -8.36
C ASP A 117 -4.62 9.60 -7.70
N PHE A 118 -3.37 9.37 -8.09
CA PHE A 118 -2.21 10.08 -7.53
C PHE A 118 -1.64 11.07 -8.55
N LYS A 119 -2.06 12.33 -8.47
CA LYS A 119 -1.56 13.37 -9.36
C LYS A 119 -0.30 14.01 -8.81
N LYS A 120 0.70 14.19 -9.69
CA LYS A 120 1.92 14.99 -9.45
C LYS A 120 2.55 14.81 -8.06
N THR A 121 3.24 13.71 -7.90
CA THR A 121 3.99 13.39 -6.68
C THR A 121 5.47 13.66 -6.91
N LEU A 122 5.95 14.82 -6.52
CA LEU A 122 7.37 15.17 -6.68
C LEU A 122 8.28 14.17 -5.95
N GLY A 123 9.17 13.51 -6.71
CA GLY A 123 10.15 12.59 -6.17
C GLY A 123 9.62 11.19 -5.85
N ILE A 124 8.34 10.93 -6.05
CA ILE A 124 7.72 9.63 -5.84
C ILE A 124 7.07 9.18 -7.14
N SER A 125 7.46 8.01 -7.65
CA SER A 125 6.85 7.44 -8.85
C SER A 125 5.63 6.60 -8.47
N ILE A 126 4.66 6.51 -9.38
CA ILE A 126 3.42 5.77 -9.18
C ILE A 126 3.36 4.66 -10.22
N HIS A 127 3.18 3.42 -9.78
CA HIS A 127 3.22 2.26 -10.67
C HIS A 127 2.12 1.26 -10.34
N LYS A 128 1.64 0.59 -11.37
CA LYS A 128 0.85 -0.63 -11.20
C LYS A 128 1.77 -1.78 -10.78
N PRO A 129 1.23 -2.83 -10.13
CA PRO A 129 2.04 -3.98 -9.73
C PRO A 129 2.89 -4.56 -10.87
N ALA A 130 2.31 -4.75 -12.07
CA ALA A 130 3.05 -5.28 -13.22
C ALA A 130 4.25 -4.41 -13.60
N ASP A 131 4.10 -3.09 -13.52
CA ASP A 131 5.16 -2.16 -13.91
C ASP A 131 6.29 -2.15 -12.89
N ILE A 132 5.97 -2.17 -11.61
CA ILE A 132 7.00 -2.21 -10.57
C ILE A 132 7.80 -3.52 -10.62
N LEU A 133 7.15 -4.63 -10.96
CA LEU A 133 7.84 -5.91 -11.12
C LEU A 133 8.90 -5.85 -12.23
N ARG A 134 8.59 -5.18 -13.34
CA ARG A 134 9.58 -4.97 -14.41
C ARG A 134 10.77 -4.16 -13.93
N ILE A 135 10.52 -3.11 -13.15
CA ILE A 135 11.59 -2.26 -12.58
C ILE A 135 12.46 -3.07 -11.61
N LEU A 136 11.85 -3.95 -10.81
CA LEU A 136 12.58 -4.81 -9.88
C LEU A 136 13.31 -5.96 -10.56
N GLY A 137 13.01 -6.26 -11.81
CA GLY A 137 13.63 -7.35 -12.55
C GLY A 137 13.08 -8.72 -12.18
N VAL A 138 11.84 -8.77 -11.81
CA VAL A 138 11.18 -10.03 -11.38
C VAL A 138 10.27 -10.56 -12.48
#